data_aed349749089170a883c7f846e395d96
#
_entry.id   aed349749089170a883c7f846e395d96
#
_cell.length_a   1.000
_cell.length_b   1.000
_cell.length_c   1.000
_cell.angle_alpha   90.00
_cell.angle_beta   90.00
_cell.angle_gamma   90.00
#
_symmetry.space_group_name_H-M   'P 1'
#
loop_
_entity.id
_entity.type
_entity.pdbx_description
1 polymer ?
#
loop_
_entity_poly.entity_id
_entity_poly.type
_entity_poly.pdbx_seq_one_letter_code
_entity_poly.pdbx_strand_id
1 'polypeptide(L)'
;MGKISGLKWAALGAAAALGLAAAAQAEEVGRVGVDWVGNDIVIEALADPKVAGVTCHISYFDRSLWDRVSKGNWFEDPSNSSIACRQTGPIVVGDIERGPDGEVVFSEGRSLIFKSLRVTRIFDEENQVLVYLTHANEVTDGSAKMSISTVPLWQK
;
A
#
# COMPACT_ATOMS: atom_id res chain seq x y z
N MET A 1 55.01 48.55 -8.75
CA MET A 1 54.95 47.27 -9.43
C MET A 1 54.56 46.23 -8.39
N GLY A 2 53.29 45.89 -8.31
CA GLY A 2 52.74 44.91 -7.35
C GLY A 2 51.67 44.09 -8.04
N LYS A 3 51.94 42.79 -8.28
CA LYS A 3 51.00 41.84 -8.89
C LYS A 3 49.97 41.40 -7.86
N ILE A 4 48.70 41.61 -8.18
CA ILE A 4 47.57 41.13 -7.40
C ILE A 4 47.22 39.74 -7.91
N SER A 5 47.41 38.73 -7.05
CA SER A 5 47.07 37.32 -7.27
C SER A 5 45.58 37.12 -7.07
N GLY A 6 44.89 36.65 -8.12
CA GLY A 6 43.45 36.37 -8.08
C GLY A 6 43.13 35.08 -7.33
N LEU A 7 42.30 35.22 -6.32
CA LEU A 7 41.74 34.12 -5.54
C LEU A 7 40.50 33.56 -6.27
N LYS A 8 40.62 32.34 -6.85
CA LYS A 8 39.48 31.63 -7.46
C LYS A 8 38.66 30.94 -6.38
N TRP A 9 37.48 31.42 -6.16
CA TRP A 9 36.48 30.75 -5.33
C TRP A 9 35.85 29.61 -6.12
N ALA A 10 36.15 28.38 -5.74
CA ALA A 10 35.43 27.20 -6.22
C ALA A 10 34.14 27.01 -5.37
N ALA A 11 33.01 27.31 -5.96
CA ALA A 11 31.68 26.98 -5.37
C ALA A 11 31.42 25.49 -5.52
N LEU A 12 31.57 24.73 -4.44
CA LEU A 12 31.04 23.36 -4.38
C LEU A 12 29.52 23.43 -4.23
N GLY A 13 28.82 23.19 -5.31
CA GLY A 13 27.36 22.95 -5.28
C GLY A 13 27.06 21.56 -4.73
N ALA A 14 26.63 21.47 -3.48
CA ALA A 14 26.06 20.25 -2.94
C ALA A 14 24.65 20.07 -3.52
N ALA A 15 24.49 19.19 -4.50
CA ALA A 15 23.20 18.73 -4.96
C ALA A 15 22.60 17.81 -3.90
N ALA A 16 21.69 18.33 -3.08
CA ALA A 16 20.87 17.53 -2.20
C ALA A 16 19.86 16.75 -3.07
N ALA A 17 20.12 15.47 -3.29
CA ALA A 17 19.14 14.55 -3.86
C ALA A 17 18.01 14.35 -2.81
N LEU A 18 16.94 15.10 -2.93
CA LEU A 18 15.69 14.81 -2.24
C LEU A 18 15.12 13.51 -2.85
N GLY A 19 15.37 12.40 -2.16
CA GLY A 19 14.69 11.14 -2.43
C GLY A 19 13.21 11.31 -2.12
N LEU A 20 12.40 11.57 -3.14
CA LEU A 20 10.95 11.44 -3.05
C LEU A 20 10.67 9.96 -2.76
N ALA A 21 10.29 9.64 -1.53
CA ALA A 21 9.67 8.35 -1.23
C ALA A 21 8.41 8.27 -2.08
N ALA A 22 8.44 7.44 -3.11
CA ALA A 22 7.26 7.17 -3.92
C ALA A 22 6.24 6.49 -3.00
N ALA A 23 5.13 7.16 -2.74
CA ALA A 23 3.99 6.51 -2.10
C ALA A 23 3.55 5.36 -3.02
N ALA A 24 3.31 4.19 -2.44
CA ALA A 24 2.78 3.06 -3.19
C ALA A 24 1.46 3.49 -3.83
N GLN A 25 1.41 3.50 -5.15
CA GLN A 25 0.20 3.75 -5.91
C GLN A 25 -0.41 2.41 -6.28
N ALA A 26 -1.71 2.27 -6.00
CA ALA A 26 -2.48 1.14 -6.47
C ALA A 26 -2.93 1.40 -7.91
N GLU A 27 -2.77 0.41 -8.77
CA GLU A 27 -3.23 0.42 -10.15
C GLU A 27 -4.39 -0.55 -10.31
N GLU A 28 -5.54 -0.06 -10.82
CA GLU A 28 -6.67 -0.93 -11.13
C GLU A 28 -6.29 -1.86 -12.29
N VAL A 29 -6.25 -3.15 -12.02
CA VAL A 29 -5.92 -4.18 -13.02
C VAL A 29 -7.15 -4.93 -13.53
N GLY A 30 -8.28 -4.77 -12.85
CA GLY A 30 -9.53 -5.38 -13.29
C GLY A 30 -10.74 -4.96 -12.46
N ARG A 31 -11.90 -5.08 -13.11
CA ARG A 31 -13.20 -4.79 -12.51
C ARG A 31 -14.21 -5.83 -12.99
N VAL A 32 -14.95 -6.43 -12.05
CA VAL A 32 -15.95 -7.45 -12.32
C VAL A 32 -17.29 -6.99 -11.78
N GLY A 33 -18.26 -6.76 -12.68
CA GLY A 33 -19.63 -6.45 -12.32
C GLY A 33 -20.29 -7.67 -11.68
N VAL A 34 -20.91 -7.49 -10.53
CA VAL A 34 -21.60 -8.58 -9.81
C VAL A 34 -23.11 -8.44 -9.83
N ASP A 35 -23.62 -7.27 -10.14
CA ASP A 35 -25.06 -7.04 -10.29
C ASP A 35 -25.37 -5.92 -11.29
N TRP A 36 -26.67 -5.75 -11.58
CA TRP A 36 -27.18 -4.72 -12.52
C TRP A 36 -27.27 -3.32 -11.89
N VAL A 37 -27.05 -3.18 -10.58
CA VAL A 37 -27.13 -1.91 -9.85
C VAL A 37 -25.78 -1.18 -9.83
N GLY A 38 -24.72 -1.81 -10.35
CA GLY A 38 -23.37 -1.22 -10.42
C GLY A 38 -22.53 -1.45 -9.18
N ASN A 39 -22.73 -2.57 -8.49
CA ASN A 39 -21.79 -3.06 -7.50
C ASN A 39 -20.75 -3.91 -8.19
N ASP A 40 -19.49 -3.52 -8.09
CA ASP A 40 -18.39 -4.16 -8.77
C ASP A 40 -17.36 -4.69 -7.77
N ILE A 41 -16.66 -5.76 -8.17
CA ILE A 41 -15.43 -6.16 -7.50
C ILE A 41 -14.29 -5.49 -8.26
N VAL A 42 -13.53 -4.65 -7.57
CA VAL A 42 -12.32 -4.01 -8.09
C VAL A 42 -11.11 -4.81 -7.66
N ILE A 43 -10.15 -4.96 -8.56
CA ILE A 43 -8.85 -5.58 -8.30
C ILE A 43 -7.78 -4.56 -8.59
N GLU A 44 -6.93 -4.29 -7.63
CA GLU A 44 -5.80 -3.38 -7.75
C GLU A 44 -4.48 -4.09 -7.49
N ALA A 45 -3.47 -3.74 -8.27
CA ALA A 45 -2.09 -4.14 -8.04
C ALA A 45 -1.36 -3.05 -7.22
N LEU A 46 -0.62 -3.48 -6.23
CA LEU A 46 0.16 -2.64 -5.33
C LEU A 46 1.59 -3.17 -5.27
N ALA A 47 2.55 -2.39 -5.73
CA ALA A 47 3.97 -2.67 -5.50
C ALA A 47 4.38 -2.18 -4.11
N ASP A 48 5.16 -2.99 -3.38
CA ASP A 48 5.70 -2.55 -2.10
C ASP A 48 6.73 -1.44 -2.32
N PRO A 49 6.57 -0.25 -1.69
CA PRO A 49 7.45 0.88 -1.93
C PRO A 49 8.89 0.70 -1.41
N LYS A 50 9.10 -0.26 -0.49
CA LYS A 50 10.38 -0.53 0.14
C LYS A 50 10.92 -1.94 -0.12
N VAL A 51 10.15 -2.78 -0.79
CA VAL A 51 10.57 -4.15 -1.14
C VAL A 51 10.37 -4.35 -2.64
N ALA A 52 11.45 -4.22 -3.39
CA ALA A 52 11.39 -4.51 -4.82
C ALA A 52 11.11 -5.99 -5.08
N GLY A 53 10.43 -6.29 -6.18
CA GLY A 53 10.13 -7.66 -6.59
C GLY A 53 8.96 -8.31 -5.87
N VAL A 54 8.16 -7.54 -5.12
CA VAL A 54 6.91 -8.00 -4.50
C VAL A 54 5.75 -7.15 -5.01
N THR A 55 4.69 -7.82 -5.45
CA THR A 55 3.43 -7.18 -5.83
C THR A 55 2.28 -7.86 -5.10
N CYS A 56 1.39 -7.06 -4.52
CA CYS A 56 0.15 -7.51 -3.91
C CYS A 56 -1.02 -7.17 -4.82
N HIS A 57 -1.97 -8.09 -4.96
CA HIS A 57 -3.27 -7.83 -5.55
C HIS A 57 -4.30 -7.77 -4.44
N ILE A 58 -5.06 -6.68 -4.41
CA ILE A 58 -6.13 -6.46 -3.45
C ILE A 58 -7.45 -6.46 -4.20
N SER A 59 -8.43 -7.20 -3.71
CA SER A 59 -9.79 -7.13 -4.23
C SER A 59 -10.77 -6.67 -3.16
N TYR A 60 -11.72 -5.84 -3.54
CA TYR A 60 -12.75 -5.31 -2.66
C TYR A 60 -13.99 -4.92 -3.46
N PHE A 61 -15.13 -4.77 -2.76
CA PHE A 61 -16.36 -4.29 -3.38
C PHE A 61 -16.37 -2.77 -3.50
N ASP A 62 -16.61 -2.29 -4.72
CA ASP A 62 -16.95 -0.90 -5.00
C ASP A 62 -18.47 -0.80 -5.18
N ARG A 63 -19.15 -0.17 -4.23
CA ARG A 63 -20.61 -0.05 -4.23
C ARG A 63 -21.06 1.25 -4.88
N SER A 64 -22.04 1.13 -5.77
CA SER A 64 -22.65 2.29 -6.41
C SER A 64 -23.31 3.23 -5.39
N LEU A 65 -23.33 4.53 -5.72
CA LEU A 65 -24.03 5.54 -4.90
C LEU A 65 -25.52 5.21 -4.73
N TRP A 66 -26.14 4.58 -5.73
CA TRP A 66 -27.54 4.17 -5.69
C TRP A 66 -27.80 3.09 -4.64
N ASP A 67 -26.92 2.12 -4.53
CA ASP A 67 -27.04 1.06 -3.54
C ASP A 67 -26.91 1.61 -2.12
N ARG A 68 -26.01 2.54 -1.91
CA ARG A 68 -25.80 3.24 -0.62
C ARG A 68 -27.02 4.06 -0.20
N VAL A 69 -27.62 4.80 -1.15
CA VAL A 69 -28.80 5.65 -0.89
C VAL A 69 -30.06 4.83 -0.69
N SER A 70 -30.31 3.81 -1.53
CA SER A 70 -31.54 3.04 -1.52
C SER A 70 -31.70 2.13 -0.30
N LYS A 71 -30.58 1.65 0.26
CA LYS A 71 -30.57 0.77 1.43
C LYS A 71 -30.37 1.50 2.76
N GLY A 72 -30.23 2.84 2.73
CA GLY A 72 -29.99 3.63 3.94
C GLY A 72 -28.64 3.36 4.61
N ASN A 73 -27.75 2.64 3.93
CA ASN A 73 -26.47 2.16 4.46
C ASN A 73 -25.32 3.13 4.11
N TRP A 74 -25.47 4.39 4.53
CA TRP A 74 -24.43 5.42 4.33
C TRP A 74 -23.09 5.06 4.99
N PHE A 75 -23.14 4.17 5.98
CA PHE A 75 -22.00 3.81 6.83
C PHE A 75 -21.56 2.35 6.69
N GLU A 76 -22.08 1.65 5.67
CA GLU A 76 -21.71 0.24 5.48
C GLU A 76 -20.25 0.11 5.01
N ASP A 77 -19.52 -0.68 5.77
CA ASP A 77 -18.11 -0.91 5.61
C ASP A 77 -17.77 -1.69 4.33
N PRO A 78 -16.88 -1.21 3.46
CA PRO A 78 -16.28 -2.04 2.42
C PRO A 78 -15.27 -3.04 3.02
N SER A 79 -15.58 -3.61 4.17
CA SER A 79 -14.69 -4.44 4.97
C SER A 79 -14.39 -5.81 4.36
N ASN A 80 -15.00 -6.16 3.22
CA ASN A 80 -14.70 -7.39 2.49
C ASN A 80 -13.57 -7.14 1.50
N SER A 81 -12.34 -7.20 1.97
CA SER A 81 -11.16 -7.18 1.10
C SER A 81 -10.40 -8.49 1.21
N SER A 82 -9.76 -8.90 0.13
CA SER A 82 -8.79 -9.98 0.15
C SER A 82 -7.46 -9.51 -0.41
N ILE A 83 -6.36 -10.15 -0.01
CA ILE A 83 -5.02 -9.84 -0.47
C ILE A 83 -4.29 -11.11 -0.93
N ALA A 84 -3.56 -10.99 -2.02
CA ALA A 84 -2.62 -12.01 -2.50
C ALA A 84 -1.33 -11.34 -2.93
N CYS A 85 -0.25 -11.55 -2.20
CA CYS A 85 1.07 -11.03 -2.52
C CYS A 85 1.94 -12.13 -3.11
N ARG A 86 2.74 -11.78 -4.12
CA ARG A 86 3.62 -12.71 -4.82
C ARG A 86 4.95 -12.03 -5.13
N GLN A 87 5.97 -12.87 -5.23
CA GLN A 87 7.21 -12.46 -5.85
C GLN A 87 6.97 -12.26 -7.36
N THR A 88 7.29 -11.08 -7.86
CA THR A 88 7.15 -10.69 -9.28
C THR A 88 8.49 -10.32 -9.92
N GLY A 89 9.58 -10.39 -9.15
CA GLY A 89 10.96 -10.14 -9.57
C GLY A 89 11.95 -10.53 -8.48
N PRO A 90 13.25 -10.26 -8.68
CA PRO A 90 14.24 -10.42 -7.63
C PRO A 90 13.85 -9.58 -6.40
N ILE A 91 13.80 -10.22 -5.22
CA ILE A 91 13.45 -9.52 -3.99
C ILE A 91 14.66 -8.74 -3.49
N VAL A 92 14.47 -7.43 -3.32
CA VAL A 92 15.44 -6.54 -2.66
C VAL A 92 14.71 -5.82 -1.52
N VAL A 93 15.05 -6.18 -0.30
CA VAL A 93 14.49 -5.57 0.91
C VAL A 93 15.25 -4.28 1.20
N GLY A 94 14.54 -3.15 1.19
CA GLY A 94 15.07 -1.84 1.55
C GLY A 94 15.05 -1.60 3.07
N ASP A 95 14.96 -0.33 3.44
CA ASP A 95 14.87 0.09 4.85
C ASP A 95 13.43 -0.04 5.34
N ILE A 96 13.09 -1.24 5.83
CA ILE A 96 11.77 -1.59 6.34
C ILE A 96 11.72 -1.53 7.86
N GLU A 97 10.52 -1.26 8.41
CA GLU A 97 10.25 -1.43 9.83
C GLU A 97 10.32 -2.91 10.21
N ARG A 98 11.05 -3.21 11.30
CA ARG A 98 11.25 -4.58 11.82
C ARG A 98 10.53 -4.85 13.14
N GLY A 99 9.84 -3.84 13.67
CA GLY A 99 9.05 -3.98 14.87
C GLY A 99 7.78 -4.83 14.66
N PRO A 100 7.18 -5.34 15.74
CA PRO A 100 5.99 -6.20 15.68
C PRO A 100 4.75 -5.46 15.17
N ASP A 101 4.72 -4.13 15.26
CA ASP A 101 3.60 -3.31 14.78
C ASP A 101 3.58 -3.18 13.26
N GLY A 102 4.72 -3.46 12.60
CA GLY A 102 4.88 -3.38 11.15
C GLY A 102 4.79 -1.96 10.60
N GLU A 103 4.70 -1.86 9.28
CA GLU A 103 4.65 -0.60 8.54
C GLU A 103 3.46 -0.58 7.59
N VAL A 104 2.69 0.50 7.61
CA VAL A 104 1.61 0.70 6.63
C VAL A 104 2.23 1.02 5.27
N VAL A 105 2.08 0.12 4.32
CA VAL A 105 2.61 0.25 2.95
C VAL A 105 1.57 0.81 1.97
N PHE A 106 0.29 0.70 2.32
CA PHE A 106 -0.80 1.26 1.54
C PHE A 106 -1.97 1.65 2.44
N SER A 107 -2.55 2.82 2.15
CA SER A 107 -3.76 3.30 2.81
C SER A 107 -4.59 4.10 1.81
N GLU A 108 -5.81 3.69 1.59
CA GLU A 108 -6.75 4.38 0.71
C GLU A 108 -8.04 4.71 1.46
N GLY A 109 -8.44 5.98 1.37
CA GLY A 109 -9.73 6.44 1.88
C GLY A 109 -10.85 6.11 0.90
N ARG A 110 -11.69 5.14 1.22
CA ARG A 110 -12.78 4.65 0.35
C ARG A 110 -14.12 5.31 0.62
N SER A 111 -14.22 6.17 1.58
CA SER A 111 -15.45 6.89 1.90
C SER A 111 -15.13 8.32 2.26
N LEU A 112 -15.97 9.25 1.82
CA LEU A 112 -15.90 10.66 2.21
C LEU A 112 -16.02 10.86 3.73
N ILE A 113 -16.29 9.81 4.48
CA ILE A 113 -16.66 9.99 5.87
C ILE A 113 -15.81 9.19 6.86
N PHE A 114 -15.11 8.07 6.63
CA PHE A 114 -14.33 7.49 7.78
C PHE A 114 -13.66 6.11 7.58
N LYS A 115 -13.59 5.53 6.39
CA LYS A 115 -13.05 4.16 6.32
C LYS A 115 -11.93 4.04 5.31
N SER A 116 -10.75 3.78 5.82
CA SER A 116 -9.56 3.49 5.02
C SER A 116 -9.23 2.01 5.07
N LEU A 117 -9.08 1.41 3.90
CA LEU A 117 -8.42 0.12 3.76
C LEU A 117 -6.92 0.34 3.94
N ARG A 118 -6.30 -0.45 4.82
CA ARG A 118 -4.86 -0.44 5.04
C ARG A 118 -4.24 -1.76 4.70
N VAL A 119 -3.03 -1.70 4.18
CA VAL A 119 -2.14 -2.84 4.09
C VAL A 119 -0.94 -2.57 4.97
N THR A 120 -0.76 -3.40 5.97
CA THR A 120 0.39 -3.36 6.87
C THR A 120 1.33 -4.49 6.53
N ARG A 121 2.61 -4.17 6.35
CA ARG A 121 3.69 -5.16 6.19
C ARG A 121 4.33 -5.39 7.54
N ILE A 122 4.50 -6.64 7.92
CA ILE A 122 5.22 -7.10 9.10
C ILE A 122 6.36 -8.00 8.63
N PHE A 123 7.55 -7.85 9.20
CA PHE A 123 8.66 -8.74 8.90
C PHE A 123 8.80 -9.80 10.00
N ASP A 124 8.48 -11.03 9.63
CA ASP A 124 8.75 -12.20 10.46
C ASP A 124 10.21 -12.61 10.23
N GLU A 125 11.09 -12.09 11.09
CA GLU A 125 12.52 -12.30 10.97
C GLU A 125 12.93 -13.74 11.23
N GLU A 126 12.25 -14.43 12.14
CA GLU A 126 12.54 -15.83 12.48
C GLU A 126 12.29 -16.75 11.30
N ASN A 127 11.19 -16.56 10.59
CA ASN A 127 10.80 -17.38 9.45
C ASN A 127 11.26 -16.81 8.11
N GLN A 128 11.89 -15.63 8.09
CA GLN A 128 12.31 -14.92 6.88
C GLN A 128 11.17 -14.72 5.89
N VAL A 129 10.06 -14.16 6.39
CA VAL A 129 8.82 -13.98 5.64
C VAL A 129 8.33 -12.54 5.79
N LEU A 130 7.89 -11.93 4.69
CA LEU A 130 7.09 -10.72 4.73
C LEU A 130 5.62 -11.09 4.82
N VAL A 131 4.96 -10.57 5.84
CA VAL A 131 3.52 -10.75 6.07
C VAL A 131 2.81 -9.46 5.68
N TYR A 132 1.82 -9.55 4.79
CA TYR A 132 0.97 -8.44 4.39
C TYR A 132 -0.43 -8.66 4.91
N LEU A 133 -0.91 -7.74 5.72
CA LEU A 133 -2.21 -7.77 6.38
C LEU A 133 -3.08 -6.64 5.83
N THR A 134 -4.22 -6.97 5.22
CA THR A 134 -5.26 -5.97 4.98
C THR A 134 -6.22 -5.92 6.15
N HIS A 135 -6.58 -4.72 6.55
CA HIS A 135 -7.58 -4.50 7.60
C HIS A 135 -8.24 -3.13 7.45
N ALA A 136 -9.44 -2.99 8.01
CA ALA A 136 -10.08 -1.70 8.17
C ALA A 136 -9.54 -1.00 9.43
N ASN A 137 -9.61 0.34 9.45
CA ASN A 137 -9.15 1.14 10.60
C ASN A 137 -10.07 1.08 11.81
N GLU A 138 -11.33 0.76 11.61
CA GLU A 138 -12.34 0.77 12.66
C GLU A 138 -13.09 -0.55 12.72
N VAL A 139 -13.32 -1.00 13.96
CA VAL A 139 -14.21 -2.11 14.26
C VAL A 139 -15.60 -1.51 14.49
N THR A 140 -16.48 -1.62 13.50
CA THR A 140 -17.88 -1.21 13.66
C THR A 140 -18.73 -2.46 13.85
N ASP A 141 -19.49 -2.51 14.94
CA ASP A 141 -20.50 -3.53 15.25
C ASP A 141 -20.16 -4.97 14.79
N GLY A 142 -19.11 -5.52 15.37
CA GLY A 142 -18.92 -6.97 15.46
C GLY A 142 -18.13 -7.65 14.36
N SER A 143 -17.51 -6.96 13.39
CA SER A 143 -16.73 -7.65 12.35
C SER A 143 -15.55 -6.83 11.84
N ALA A 144 -14.42 -6.93 12.51
CA ALA A 144 -13.14 -6.55 11.89
C ALA A 144 -12.79 -7.61 10.84
N LYS A 145 -12.96 -7.27 9.57
CA LYS A 145 -12.57 -8.15 8.47
C LYS A 145 -11.11 -7.88 8.12
N MET A 146 -10.35 -8.95 8.03
CA MET A 146 -8.93 -8.92 7.70
C MET A 146 -8.61 -10.06 6.75
N SER A 147 -7.58 -9.89 5.96
CA SER A 147 -6.96 -10.97 5.20
C SER A 147 -5.45 -10.85 5.20
N ILE A 148 -4.77 -11.98 5.06
CA ILE A 148 -3.32 -12.09 5.18
C ILE A 148 -2.74 -12.75 3.95
N SER A 149 -1.56 -12.29 3.54
CA SER A 149 -0.73 -12.94 2.54
C SER A 149 0.73 -12.92 2.97
N THR A 150 1.50 -13.94 2.62
CA THR A 150 2.90 -14.06 3.00
C THR A 150 3.78 -14.25 1.78
N VAL A 151 4.98 -13.64 1.82
CA VAL A 151 6.01 -13.76 0.79
C VAL A 151 7.31 -14.20 1.45
N PRO A 152 7.78 -15.42 1.18
CA PRO A 152 9.06 -15.89 1.73
C PRO A 152 10.23 -15.14 1.08
N LEU A 153 11.24 -14.81 1.87
CA LEU A 153 12.45 -14.11 1.41
C LEU A 153 13.58 -15.06 1.02
N TRP A 154 13.53 -16.31 1.50
CA TRP A 154 14.52 -17.28 1.12
C TRP A 154 14.33 -17.71 -0.33
N GLN A 155 15.40 -17.64 -1.10
CA GLN A 155 15.45 -18.14 -2.47
C GLN A 155 16.24 -19.44 -2.47
N LYS A 156 15.77 -20.43 -3.25
CA LYS A 156 16.54 -21.66 -3.52
C LYS A 156 17.65 -21.36 -4.51
#